data_bfd66ad88363f4f0940692cac7c8226e
#
_entry.id   bfd66ad88363f4f0940692cac7c8226e
#
_cell.length_a   1.000
_cell.length_b   1.000
_cell.length_c   1.000
_cell.angle_alpha   90.00
_cell.angle_beta   90.00
_cell.angle_gamma   90.00
#
_symmetry.space_group_name_H-M   'P 1'
#
loop_
_entity.id
_entity.type
_entity.pdbx_description
1 polymer ?
#
loop_
_entity_poly.entity_id
_entity_poly.type
_entity_poly.pdbx_seq_one_letter_code
_entity_poly.pdbx_strand_id
1 'polypeptide(L)'
;MQAGQDITTTGATLAALGENGSMIFSAGHNLTMDTDSLEAKKDMTENSDNYIRTYRKTETANTLAAGKTITLAAGENLSARNTTVLSENGQITAAAKGDVNLENGYNESRDDYGLKYKERGLLSSKTTTIKSRDESKTVTASTLSGDAVQITAGGNRRK
;
A
#
# COMPACT_ATOMS: atom_id res chain seq x y z
N MET A 1 -17.31 14.29 -2.86
CA MET A 1 -16.28 14.96 -3.71
C MET A 1 -16.65 14.70 -5.17
N GLN A 2 -16.67 15.76 -5.99
CA GLN A 2 -16.98 15.65 -7.42
C GLN A 2 -15.98 16.47 -8.21
N ALA A 3 -15.51 15.94 -9.33
CA ALA A 3 -14.63 16.62 -10.28
C ALA A 3 -15.07 16.32 -11.72
N GLY A 4 -14.97 17.33 -12.59
CA GLY A 4 -15.24 17.16 -14.03
C GLY A 4 -14.20 16.36 -14.79
N GLN A 5 -13.01 16.19 -14.18
CA GLN A 5 -11.90 15.39 -14.71
C GLN A 5 -11.51 14.30 -13.71
N ASP A 6 -10.27 14.30 -13.25
CA ASP A 6 -9.74 13.26 -12.37
C ASP A 6 -9.92 13.61 -10.89
N ILE A 7 -10.06 12.58 -10.06
CA ILE A 7 -9.90 12.62 -8.62
C ILE A 7 -8.75 11.71 -8.26
N THR A 8 -7.77 12.23 -7.52
CA THR A 8 -6.67 11.44 -6.98
C THR A 8 -6.58 11.61 -5.47
N THR A 9 -6.46 10.51 -4.75
CA THR A 9 -6.11 10.47 -3.33
C THR A 9 -4.84 9.67 -3.14
N THR A 10 -3.98 10.09 -2.22
CA THR A 10 -2.70 9.43 -1.95
C THR A 10 -2.53 9.29 -0.45
N GLY A 11 -2.50 8.05 0.06
CA GLY A 11 -2.33 7.76 1.49
C GLY A 11 -3.34 8.48 2.40
N ALA A 12 -4.57 8.68 1.92
CA ALA A 12 -5.56 9.52 2.59
C ALA A 12 -6.50 8.73 3.48
N THR A 13 -6.84 9.28 4.65
CA THR A 13 -7.90 8.76 5.51
C THR A 13 -9.08 9.72 5.49
N LEU A 14 -10.25 9.24 5.07
CA LEU A 14 -11.49 9.99 4.94
C LEU A 14 -12.61 9.25 5.67
N ALA A 15 -13.36 9.97 6.50
CA ALA A 15 -14.43 9.38 7.30
C ALA A 15 -15.70 10.24 7.24
N ALA A 16 -16.84 9.59 7.02
CA ALA A 16 -18.18 10.16 7.19
C ALA A 16 -18.86 9.40 8.33
N LEU A 17 -18.59 9.84 9.56
CA LEU A 17 -19.02 9.16 10.79
C LEU A 17 -20.49 9.42 11.08
N GLY A 18 -21.13 8.48 11.81
CA GLY A 18 -22.53 8.49 12.20
C GLY A 18 -23.40 7.60 11.31
N GLU A 19 -24.53 7.16 11.85
CA GLU A 19 -25.42 6.16 11.24
C GLU A 19 -25.88 6.46 9.81
N ASN A 20 -25.96 7.76 9.44
CA ASN A 20 -26.33 8.20 8.11
C ASN A 20 -25.16 8.76 7.28
N GLY A 21 -23.94 8.66 7.80
CA GLY A 21 -22.74 9.14 7.14
C GLY A 21 -22.53 8.45 5.80
N SER A 22 -22.44 9.21 4.71
CA SER A 22 -22.26 8.68 3.36
C SER A 22 -21.16 9.43 2.61
N MET A 23 -20.46 8.74 1.74
CA MET A 23 -19.40 9.30 0.89
C MET A 23 -19.73 9.11 -0.58
N ILE A 24 -19.45 10.13 -1.38
CA ILE A 24 -19.56 10.07 -2.83
C ILE A 24 -18.28 10.66 -3.43
N PHE A 25 -17.60 9.87 -4.22
CA PHE A 25 -16.52 10.29 -5.13
C PHE A 25 -16.99 10.07 -6.57
N SER A 26 -17.04 11.16 -7.33
CA SER A 26 -17.46 11.12 -8.73
C SER A 26 -16.48 11.91 -9.58
N ALA A 27 -15.68 11.20 -10.36
CA ALA A 27 -14.74 11.75 -11.32
C ALA A 27 -15.34 11.68 -12.74
N GLY A 28 -15.20 12.74 -13.53
CA GLY A 28 -15.61 12.76 -14.94
C GLY A 28 -14.77 11.86 -15.82
N HIS A 29 -13.48 11.67 -15.45
CA HIS A 29 -12.53 10.76 -16.09
C HIS A 29 -12.09 9.67 -15.11
N ASN A 30 -10.92 9.77 -14.49
CA ASN A 30 -10.37 8.72 -13.66
C ASN A 30 -10.52 9.02 -12.15
N LEU A 31 -10.81 7.97 -11.39
CA LEU A 31 -10.74 7.98 -9.93
C LEU A 31 -9.56 7.10 -9.51
N THR A 32 -8.52 7.74 -8.96
CA THR A 32 -7.29 7.06 -8.55
C THR A 32 -7.09 7.20 -7.05
N MET A 33 -6.93 6.08 -6.36
CA MET A 33 -6.54 6.00 -4.95
C MET A 33 -5.19 5.29 -4.89
N ASP A 34 -4.11 6.06 -4.77
CA ASP A 34 -2.75 5.53 -4.75
C ASP A 34 -2.14 5.62 -3.35
N THR A 35 -1.07 4.88 -3.12
CA THR A 35 -0.33 4.88 -1.86
C THR A 35 0.65 6.03 -1.81
N ASP A 36 0.85 6.60 -0.62
CA ASP A 36 2.09 7.29 -0.31
C ASP A 36 3.13 6.28 0.19
N SER A 37 4.41 6.53 -0.04
CA SER A 37 5.47 5.63 0.38
C SER A 37 6.56 6.35 1.15
N LEU A 38 6.87 5.82 2.33
CA LEU A 38 8.02 6.24 3.11
C LEU A 38 9.16 5.25 2.93
N GLU A 39 10.30 5.73 2.49
CA GLU A 39 11.52 4.94 2.38
C GLU A 39 12.56 5.41 3.41
N ALA A 40 13.15 4.45 4.13
CA ALA A 40 14.26 4.67 5.03
C ALA A 40 15.42 3.76 4.64
N LYS A 41 16.60 4.37 4.46
CA LYS A 41 17.85 3.67 4.12
C LYS A 41 18.92 4.03 5.14
N LYS A 42 19.64 3.03 5.59
CA LYS A 42 20.85 3.21 6.41
C LYS A 42 21.95 2.36 5.82
N ASP A 43 23.08 2.95 5.56
CA ASP A 43 24.30 2.27 5.12
C ASP A 43 25.45 2.70 6.01
N MET A 44 26.00 1.75 6.74
CA MET A 44 27.19 1.89 7.56
C MET A 44 28.19 0.85 7.06
N THR A 45 29.02 1.25 6.13
CA THR A 45 30.03 0.37 5.52
C THR A 45 31.43 0.86 5.89
N GLU A 46 32.19 0.04 6.62
CA GLU A 46 33.60 0.25 6.86
C GLU A 46 34.45 -0.34 5.73
N ASN A 47 34.13 -1.57 5.33
CA ASN A 47 34.76 -2.28 4.23
C ASN A 47 33.83 -3.39 3.69
N SER A 48 34.33 -4.20 2.78
CA SER A 48 33.56 -5.30 2.15
C SER A 48 33.09 -6.41 3.10
N ASP A 49 33.71 -6.49 4.28
CA ASP A 49 33.44 -7.54 5.28
C ASP A 49 32.79 -7.00 6.55
N ASN A 50 32.83 -5.67 6.78
CA ASN A 50 32.25 -5.00 7.96
C ASN A 50 31.27 -3.92 7.49
N TYR A 51 29.98 -4.22 7.54
CA TYR A 51 28.93 -3.33 7.12
C TYR A 51 27.59 -3.67 7.77
N ILE A 52 26.74 -2.65 7.90
CA ILE A 52 25.31 -2.79 8.24
C ILE A 52 24.52 -1.94 7.24
N ARG A 53 23.65 -2.56 6.49
CA ARG A 53 22.76 -1.91 5.52
C ARG A 53 21.34 -2.29 5.81
N THR A 54 20.50 -1.30 5.97
CA THR A 54 19.07 -1.51 6.17
C THR A 54 18.27 -0.73 5.15
N TYR A 55 17.22 -1.33 4.66
CA TYR A 55 16.22 -0.72 3.80
C TYR A 55 14.83 -1.02 4.33
N ARG A 56 14.00 0.00 4.40
CA ARG A 56 12.58 -0.13 4.75
C ARG A 56 11.78 0.71 3.78
N LYS A 57 10.72 0.13 3.23
CA LYS A 57 9.69 0.82 2.46
C LYS A 57 8.33 0.49 3.07
N THR A 58 7.59 1.52 3.43
CA THR A 58 6.22 1.39 3.96
C THR A 58 5.28 2.17 3.08
N GLU A 59 4.26 1.52 2.55
CA GLU A 59 3.19 2.16 1.79
C GLU A 59 2.02 2.51 2.72
N THR A 60 1.62 3.79 2.72
CA THR A 60 0.46 4.26 3.47
C THR A 60 -0.81 4.03 2.65
N ALA A 61 -1.75 3.28 3.22
CA ALA A 61 -3.02 2.95 2.59
C ALA A 61 -3.96 4.17 2.49
N ASN A 62 -4.86 4.17 1.50
CA ASN A 62 -6.08 4.95 1.58
C ASN A 62 -7.11 4.24 2.47
N THR A 63 -7.81 4.99 3.30
CA THR A 63 -8.91 4.48 4.13
C THR A 63 -10.13 5.34 3.95
N LEU A 64 -11.23 4.75 3.51
CA LEU A 64 -12.54 5.38 3.39
C LEU A 64 -13.50 4.66 4.35
N ALA A 65 -14.06 5.37 5.31
CA ALA A 65 -15.00 4.80 6.26
C ALA A 65 -16.28 5.62 6.32
N ALA A 66 -17.43 4.98 6.17
CA ALA A 66 -18.75 5.62 6.28
C ALA A 66 -19.70 4.79 7.12
N GLY A 67 -20.62 5.45 7.80
CA GLY A 67 -21.67 4.78 8.57
C GLY A 67 -22.70 4.10 7.68
N LYS A 68 -22.92 4.59 6.44
CA LYS A 68 -23.97 4.07 5.55
C LYS A 68 -23.44 3.72 4.16
N THR A 69 -23.39 4.64 3.24
CA THR A 69 -23.05 4.34 1.85
C THR A 69 -21.74 4.95 1.39
N ILE A 70 -21.01 4.22 0.55
CA ILE A 70 -19.85 4.75 -0.17
C ILE A 70 -20.07 4.50 -1.65
N THR A 71 -19.99 5.59 -2.43
CA THR A 71 -20.08 5.53 -3.89
C THR A 71 -18.78 6.03 -4.51
N LEU A 72 -18.15 5.21 -5.30
CA LEU A 72 -16.95 5.48 -6.08
C LEU A 72 -17.32 5.38 -7.56
N ALA A 73 -17.36 6.50 -8.27
CA ALA A 73 -17.76 6.54 -9.66
C ALA A 73 -16.68 7.21 -10.53
N ALA A 74 -16.33 6.57 -11.63
CA ALA A 74 -15.41 7.10 -12.63
C ALA A 74 -16.03 7.10 -14.03
N GLY A 75 -15.86 8.20 -14.76
CA GLY A 75 -16.29 8.31 -16.15
C GLY A 75 -15.45 7.49 -17.11
N GLU A 76 -14.21 7.15 -16.71
CA GLU A 76 -13.30 6.26 -17.41
C GLU A 76 -12.88 5.11 -16.51
N ASN A 77 -11.78 5.20 -15.77
CA ASN A 77 -11.23 4.11 -14.98
C ASN A 77 -11.22 4.42 -13.48
N LEU A 78 -11.45 3.38 -12.67
CA LEU A 78 -11.25 3.40 -11.23
C LEU A 78 -10.06 2.52 -10.88
N SER A 79 -9.06 3.10 -10.23
CA SER A 79 -7.89 2.38 -9.74
C SER A 79 -7.73 2.62 -8.24
N ALA A 80 -7.61 1.55 -7.47
CA ALA A 80 -7.41 1.62 -6.03
C ALA A 80 -6.30 0.65 -5.61
N ARG A 81 -5.24 1.21 -5.05
CA ARG A 81 -4.09 0.47 -4.56
C ARG A 81 -3.97 0.61 -3.05
N ASN A 82 -3.79 -0.52 -2.34
CA ASN A 82 -3.69 -0.55 -0.89
C ASN A 82 -4.80 0.31 -0.24
N THR A 83 -6.04 0.05 -0.63
CA THR A 83 -7.19 0.87 -0.25
C THR A 83 -8.19 0.06 0.55
N THR A 84 -8.54 0.56 1.73
CA THR A 84 -9.60 -0.01 2.57
C THR A 84 -10.84 0.87 2.45
N VAL A 85 -11.95 0.29 2.02
CA VAL A 85 -13.27 0.93 1.95
C VAL A 85 -14.21 0.19 2.88
N LEU A 86 -14.71 0.87 3.91
CA LEU A 86 -15.57 0.30 4.94
C LEU A 86 -16.90 1.07 5.01
N SER A 87 -18.00 0.35 4.83
CA SER A 87 -19.35 0.83 5.14
C SER A 87 -19.87 0.01 6.32
N GLU A 88 -20.18 0.66 7.46
CA GLU A 88 -20.57 -0.05 8.69
C GLU A 88 -21.96 -0.69 8.59
N ASN A 89 -22.94 0.02 8.02
CA ASN A 89 -24.33 -0.41 7.93
C ASN A 89 -24.93 -0.06 6.56
N GLY A 90 -24.23 -0.41 5.49
CA GLY A 90 -24.73 -0.07 4.18
C GLY A 90 -23.92 -0.58 3.01
N GLN A 91 -24.13 0.04 1.87
CA GLN A 91 -23.65 -0.45 0.59
C GLN A 91 -22.42 0.32 0.10
N ILE A 92 -21.49 -0.43 -0.52
CA ILE A 92 -20.40 0.13 -1.30
C ILE A 92 -20.71 -0.10 -2.79
N THR A 93 -20.65 0.98 -3.58
CA THR A 93 -20.75 0.91 -5.03
C THR A 93 -19.47 1.45 -5.64
N ALA A 94 -18.77 0.63 -6.43
CA ALA A 94 -17.61 1.01 -7.22
C ALA A 94 -17.93 0.83 -8.70
N ALA A 95 -18.00 1.91 -9.47
CA ALA A 95 -18.40 1.87 -10.87
C ALA A 95 -17.45 2.69 -11.75
N ALA A 96 -17.07 2.12 -12.90
CA ALA A 96 -16.33 2.80 -13.95
C ALA A 96 -16.92 2.47 -15.32
N LYS A 97 -16.90 3.44 -16.25
CA LYS A 97 -17.25 3.14 -17.65
C LYS A 97 -16.18 2.32 -18.36
N GLY A 98 -14.93 2.45 -17.97
CA GLY A 98 -13.81 1.60 -18.35
C GLY A 98 -13.54 0.49 -17.35
N ASP A 99 -12.33 0.41 -16.85
CA ASP A 99 -11.86 -0.66 -15.97
C ASP A 99 -11.94 -0.29 -14.47
N VAL A 100 -12.17 -1.30 -13.64
CA VAL A 100 -12.01 -1.21 -12.18
C VAL A 100 -10.83 -2.09 -11.78
N ASN A 101 -9.76 -1.46 -11.29
CA ASN A 101 -8.53 -2.12 -10.84
C ASN A 101 -8.39 -1.99 -9.33
N LEU A 102 -8.28 -3.13 -8.64
CA LEU A 102 -7.98 -3.21 -7.22
C LEU A 102 -6.61 -3.87 -7.05
N GLU A 103 -5.62 -3.10 -6.61
CA GLU A 103 -4.24 -3.54 -6.50
C GLU A 103 -3.79 -3.63 -5.05
N ASN A 104 -2.87 -4.54 -4.77
CA ASN A 104 -2.25 -4.68 -3.46
C ASN A 104 -1.15 -3.64 -3.26
N GLY A 105 -0.96 -3.22 -2.01
CA GLY A 105 0.22 -2.51 -1.56
C GLY A 105 1.31 -3.46 -1.08
N TYR A 106 2.51 -2.92 -0.87
CA TYR A 106 3.66 -3.69 -0.43
C TYR A 106 4.51 -2.92 0.58
N ASN A 107 4.83 -3.58 1.70
CA ASN A 107 5.88 -3.14 2.60
C ASN A 107 7.10 -4.01 2.40
N GLU A 108 8.28 -3.41 2.29
CA GLU A 108 9.53 -4.11 2.04
C GLU A 108 10.54 -3.80 3.13
N SER A 109 11.27 -4.83 3.55
CA SER A 109 12.40 -4.68 4.44
C SER A 109 13.58 -5.51 3.98
N ARG A 110 14.77 -4.95 4.12
CA ARG A 110 16.03 -5.65 3.87
C ARG A 110 17.02 -5.27 4.95
N ASP A 111 17.62 -6.29 5.56
CA ASP A 111 18.73 -6.18 6.48
C ASP A 111 19.90 -6.97 5.93
N ASP A 112 21.03 -6.31 5.73
CA ASP A 112 22.24 -6.91 5.20
C ASP A 112 23.43 -6.49 6.07
N TYR A 113 24.09 -7.45 6.68
CA TYR A 113 25.24 -7.16 7.51
C TYR A 113 26.41 -8.11 7.26
N GLY A 114 27.59 -7.59 7.42
CA GLY A 114 28.84 -8.33 7.44
C GLY A 114 29.65 -7.97 8.67
N LEU A 115 30.25 -8.96 9.28
CA LEU A 115 31.16 -8.79 10.40
C LEU A 115 32.35 -9.73 10.22
N LYS A 116 33.54 -9.17 10.21
CA LYS A 116 34.80 -9.91 10.22
C LYS A 116 35.68 -9.45 11.37
N TYR A 117 36.05 -10.38 12.22
CA TYR A 117 36.94 -10.13 13.32
C TYR A 117 38.00 -11.21 13.46
N LYS A 118 39.12 -10.87 14.06
CA LYS A 118 40.23 -11.76 14.26
C LYS A 118 40.51 -11.89 15.77
N GLU A 119 40.39 -13.12 16.24
CA GLU A 119 40.81 -13.51 17.59
C GLU A 119 42.28 -13.94 17.57
N ARG A 120 43.10 -13.43 18.50
CA ARG A 120 44.51 -13.80 18.64
C ARG A 120 44.72 -14.46 19.97
N GLY A 121 45.16 -15.72 19.96
CA GLY A 121 45.66 -16.43 21.12
C GLY A 121 47.20 -16.41 21.13
N LEU A 122 47.79 -16.99 22.19
CA LEU A 122 49.25 -16.99 22.38
C LEU A 122 50.03 -17.71 21.26
N LEU A 123 49.46 -18.72 20.67
CA LEU A 123 50.07 -19.56 19.62
C LEU A 123 49.21 -19.75 18.37
N SER A 124 48.04 -19.10 18.31
CA SER A 124 47.12 -19.25 17.19
C SER A 124 46.33 -17.96 16.90
N SER A 125 45.83 -17.83 15.67
CA SER A 125 44.86 -16.79 15.35
C SER A 125 43.71 -17.39 14.56
N LYS A 126 42.49 -16.96 14.88
CA LYS A 126 41.26 -17.37 14.17
C LYS A 126 40.61 -16.12 13.59
N THR A 127 40.27 -16.19 12.31
CA THR A 127 39.45 -15.16 11.66
C THR A 127 38.03 -15.70 11.48
N THR A 128 37.05 -14.97 11.98
CA THR A 128 35.63 -15.29 11.81
C THR A 128 34.99 -14.26 10.90
N THR A 129 34.27 -14.73 9.90
CA THR A 129 33.47 -13.87 9.00
C THR A 129 32.02 -14.33 9.06
N ILE A 130 31.13 -13.40 9.37
CA ILE A 130 29.68 -13.64 9.41
C ILE A 130 29.07 -12.67 8.40
N LYS A 131 28.25 -13.19 7.50
CA LYS A 131 27.44 -12.39 6.57
C LYS A 131 26.03 -12.93 6.61
N SER A 132 25.06 -12.02 6.72
CA SER A 132 23.64 -12.36 6.68
C SER A 132 22.89 -11.32 5.87
N ARG A 133 21.91 -11.80 5.12
CA ARG A 133 20.97 -10.99 4.39
C ARG A 133 19.57 -11.53 4.64
N ASP A 134 18.71 -10.67 5.11
CA ASP A 134 17.31 -10.95 5.35
C ASP A 134 16.45 -9.98 4.53
N GLU A 135 15.50 -10.51 3.79
CA GLU A 135 14.59 -9.74 2.95
C GLU A 135 13.15 -10.19 3.24
N SER A 136 12.28 -9.23 3.44
CA SER A 136 10.86 -9.48 3.63
C SER A 136 10.04 -8.54 2.78
N LYS A 137 8.99 -9.09 2.15
CA LYS A 137 7.99 -8.34 1.42
C LYS A 137 6.60 -8.75 1.92
N THR A 138 5.91 -7.81 2.53
CA THR A 138 4.56 -8.02 3.06
C THR A 138 3.55 -7.37 2.13
N VAL A 139 2.54 -8.14 1.73
CA VAL A 139 1.43 -7.67 0.88
C VAL A 139 0.33 -7.11 1.77
N THR A 140 -0.21 -5.94 1.41
CA THR A 140 -1.41 -5.36 2.01
C THR A 140 -2.50 -5.30 0.94
N ALA A 141 -3.58 -6.03 1.16
CA ALA A 141 -4.66 -6.13 0.18
C ALA A 141 -5.55 -4.88 0.16
N SER A 142 -6.04 -4.52 -1.02
CA SER A 142 -7.19 -3.62 -1.12
C SER A 142 -8.47 -4.35 -0.73
N THR A 143 -9.29 -3.74 0.13
CA THR A 143 -10.50 -4.36 0.69
C THR A 143 -11.70 -3.43 0.59
N LEU A 144 -12.86 -4.00 0.23
CA LEU A 144 -14.16 -3.35 0.28
C LEU A 144 -15.05 -4.19 1.20
N SER A 145 -15.56 -3.60 2.27
CA SER A 145 -16.38 -4.28 3.29
C SER A 145 -17.64 -3.48 3.62
N GLY A 146 -18.79 -4.08 3.48
CA GLY A 146 -20.11 -3.50 3.75
C GLY A 146 -21.20 -4.56 3.67
N ASP A 147 -22.44 -4.20 4.00
CA ASP A 147 -23.60 -5.12 3.90
C ASP A 147 -23.82 -5.63 2.47
N ALA A 148 -23.53 -4.77 1.50
CA ALA A 148 -23.50 -5.12 0.08
C ALA A 148 -22.34 -4.41 -0.61
N VAL A 149 -21.65 -5.12 -1.51
CA VAL A 149 -20.58 -4.55 -2.35
C VAL A 149 -20.92 -4.81 -3.80
N GLN A 150 -21.06 -3.74 -4.57
CA GLN A 150 -21.32 -3.79 -6.01
C GLN A 150 -20.15 -3.17 -6.77
N ILE A 151 -19.55 -3.95 -7.68
CA ILE A 151 -18.49 -3.48 -8.57
C ILE A 151 -18.95 -3.62 -10.00
N THR A 152 -18.95 -2.51 -10.75
CA THR A 152 -19.36 -2.45 -12.14
C THR A 152 -18.26 -1.84 -12.99
N ALA A 153 -17.78 -2.58 -13.98
CA ALA A 153 -16.84 -2.11 -15.00
C ALA A 153 -17.50 -2.22 -16.37
N GLY A 154 -17.50 -1.14 -17.15
CA GLY A 154 -18.01 -1.11 -18.52
C GLY A 154 -16.97 -1.53 -19.57
N GLY A 155 -15.69 -1.64 -19.19
CA GLY A 155 -14.60 -2.11 -20.03
C GLY A 155 -14.71 -3.60 -20.37
N ASN A 156 -13.98 -4.01 -21.38
CA ASN A 156 -13.96 -5.40 -21.85
C ASN A 156 -13.37 -6.28 -20.76
N ARG A 157 -14.17 -7.18 -20.18
CA ARG A 157 -13.65 -8.20 -19.25
C ARG A 157 -12.66 -9.06 -20.03
N ARG A 158 -11.38 -8.86 -19.82
CA ARG A 158 -10.41 -9.86 -20.24
C ARG A 158 -10.66 -11.11 -19.37
N LYS A 159 -11.12 -12.16 -20.02
CA LYS A 159 -11.28 -13.50 -19.45
C LYS A 159 -9.91 -14.09 -19.15
#